data_00b9d1cc340333b1dc21ced8cbb4d309
#
_entry.id   00b9d1cc340333b1dc21ced8cbb4d309
#
_cell.length_a   1.000
_cell.length_b   1.000
_cell.length_c   1.000
_cell.angle_alpha   90.00
_cell.angle_beta   90.00
_cell.angle_gamma   90.00
#
_symmetry.space_group_name_H-M   'P 1'
#
loop_
_entity.id
_entity.type
_entity.pdbx_description
1 polymer ?
#
loop_
_entity_poly.entity_id
_entity_poly.type
_entity_poly.pdbx_seq_one_letter_code
_entity_poly.pdbx_strand_id
1 'polypeptide(L)'
;MIETGPSDNPAPPIRGLTAPGRALAPFRFPAFRAIWTANFASNIGSMIQSVGASWLMTDLTQSHQLISLVQASTTTPVMLLGMFAGAIADNYDRRLVMLAAQWLMLAASGLLAALAWSGHIGPWSLLAFTLIVGCGTALNGPAWQASVRMQVGPGDLAQAISLNTIAFNLARSVGPALGGILIALTSPAAAFALNAFSFVALIVVLGRWHPEQPSRTRQPMLASIATGLRFCAGSSPVRRVLVRGFAFGFCGVGFLALLPVVVRAQIGGSEFDYGLLLGSFGLGSILTALWIAPLRRRFGSEAVVGTSSVLFALALFPLASAQGMGPALAAGIVAGGSWVSALSSLNVAMQLRSPEAILGRCMAIYQSVTFGGMALGAYVLGLLADLLTVAGAIRCAAVLLLALAPFLRWLAPMPTKDEGRIRAT
;
A
#
# COMPACT_ATOMS: atom_id res chain seq x y z
N MET A 1 10.33 -63.15 -5.48
CA MET A 1 9.78 -62.01 -6.21
C MET A 1 8.63 -61.45 -5.41
N ILE A 2 8.82 -60.41 -4.64
CA ILE A 2 7.80 -59.67 -3.93
C ILE A 2 8.12 -58.19 -4.18
N GLU A 3 7.32 -57.57 -5.06
CA GLU A 3 7.31 -56.14 -5.33
C GLU A 3 6.74 -55.40 -4.12
N THR A 4 7.57 -54.61 -3.47
CA THR A 4 7.12 -53.62 -2.47
C THR A 4 6.77 -52.34 -3.21
N GLY A 5 5.47 -52.07 -3.33
CA GLY A 5 4.92 -50.81 -3.84
C GLY A 5 5.32 -49.60 -2.97
N PRO A 6 5.26 -48.36 -3.53
CA PRO A 6 5.66 -47.17 -2.81
C PRO A 6 4.71 -46.92 -1.62
N SER A 7 5.32 -46.73 -0.43
CA SER A 7 4.62 -46.41 0.81
C SER A 7 3.93 -45.04 0.67
N ASP A 8 2.60 -45.05 0.64
CA ASP A 8 1.74 -43.88 0.88
C ASP A 8 1.94 -43.42 2.32
N ASN A 9 2.93 -42.55 2.53
CA ASN A 9 3.12 -41.89 3.82
C ASN A 9 2.39 -40.54 3.72
N PRO A 10 1.21 -40.36 4.36
CA PRO A 10 0.51 -39.08 4.32
C PRO A 10 1.39 -38.02 4.95
N ALA A 11 1.54 -36.89 4.24
CA ALA A 11 2.26 -35.71 4.74
C ALA A 11 1.79 -35.37 6.15
N PRO A 12 2.71 -35.10 7.10
CA PRO A 12 2.34 -34.82 8.47
C PRO A 12 1.37 -33.63 8.52
N PRO A 13 0.29 -33.71 9.32
CA PRO A 13 -0.66 -32.62 9.44
C PRO A 13 0.06 -31.36 9.93
N ILE A 14 -0.26 -30.22 9.29
CA ILE A 14 0.21 -28.88 9.71
C ILE A 14 -0.38 -28.60 11.10
N ARG A 15 0.24 -29.14 12.12
CA ARG A 15 -0.10 -28.90 13.51
C ARG A 15 0.60 -27.63 13.98
N GLY A 16 -0.16 -26.60 14.36
CA GLY A 16 0.28 -25.63 15.35
C GLY A 16 0.49 -24.19 14.93
N LEU A 17 -0.49 -23.57 14.26
CA LEU A 17 -0.51 -22.10 14.07
C LEU A 17 -1.08 -21.31 15.27
N THR A 18 -1.47 -21.97 16.38
CA THR A 18 -2.30 -21.36 17.43
C THR A 18 -1.70 -21.30 18.83
N ALA A 19 -0.42 -21.63 19.05
CA ALA A 19 0.18 -21.46 20.36
C ALA A 19 0.67 -20.00 20.55
N PRO A 20 0.19 -19.24 21.56
CA PRO A 20 0.54 -17.83 21.79
C PRO A 20 2.05 -17.57 21.86
N GLY A 21 2.83 -18.53 22.35
CA GLY A 21 4.31 -18.42 22.42
C GLY A 21 5.03 -18.49 21.05
N ARG A 22 4.37 -18.95 19.99
CA ARG A 22 4.98 -19.05 18.64
C ARG A 22 4.81 -17.79 17.80
N ALA A 23 3.81 -16.96 18.10
CA ALA A 23 3.56 -15.73 17.34
C ALA A 23 4.75 -14.74 17.38
N LEU A 24 5.47 -14.68 18.49
CA LEU A 24 6.63 -13.81 18.70
C LEU A 24 7.97 -14.52 18.47
N ALA A 25 7.96 -15.78 18.07
CA ALA A 25 9.18 -16.58 17.85
C ALA A 25 10.20 -15.91 16.90
N PRO A 26 9.80 -15.16 15.84
CA PRO A 26 10.76 -14.45 14.99
C PRO A 26 11.66 -13.46 15.74
N PHE A 27 11.22 -12.87 16.86
CA PHE A 27 12.03 -11.93 17.63
C PHE A 27 13.23 -12.57 18.36
N ARG A 28 13.31 -13.90 18.40
CA ARG A 28 14.52 -14.60 18.90
C ARG A 28 15.74 -14.40 17.98
N PHE A 29 15.49 -14.11 16.68
CA PHE A 29 16.55 -13.82 15.72
C PHE A 29 16.98 -12.36 15.83
N PRO A 30 18.24 -12.06 16.23
CA PRO A 30 18.69 -10.68 16.44
C PRO A 30 18.56 -9.80 15.17
N ALA A 31 18.84 -10.39 13.99
CA ALA A 31 18.69 -9.70 12.71
C ALA A 31 17.24 -9.27 12.47
N PHE A 32 16.29 -10.21 12.62
CA PHE A 32 14.86 -9.90 12.44
C PHE A 32 14.40 -8.83 13.42
N ARG A 33 14.74 -8.95 14.71
CA ARG A 33 14.36 -7.98 15.73
C ARG A 33 14.86 -6.57 15.41
N ALA A 34 16.15 -6.43 15.09
CA ALA A 34 16.75 -5.13 14.76
C ALA A 34 16.14 -4.52 13.49
N ILE A 35 16.01 -5.30 12.42
CA ILE A 35 15.46 -4.85 11.15
C ILE A 35 13.97 -4.51 11.30
N TRP A 36 13.20 -5.35 12.00
CA TRP A 36 11.76 -5.15 12.22
C TRP A 36 11.48 -3.86 12.98
N THR A 37 12.20 -3.60 14.10
CA THR A 37 12.01 -2.39 14.90
C THR A 37 12.38 -1.12 14.14
N ALA A 38 13.51 -1.13 13.42
CA ALA A 38 13.93 -0.01 12.59
C ALA A 38 12.94 0.24 11.43
N ASN A 39 12.45 -0.81 10.77
CA ASN A 39 11.46 -0.71 9.71
C ASN A 39 10.09 -0.23 10.21
N PHE A 40 9.67 -0.66 11.40
CA PHE A 40 8.43 -0.17 12.01
C PHE A 40 8.51 1.33 12.29
N ALA A 41 9.62 1.80 12.86
CA ALA A 41 9.88 3.23 13.07
C ALA A 41 9.88 4.01 11.74
N SER A 42 10.53 3.46 10.70
CA SER A 42 10.57 4.05 9.37
C SER A 42 9.18 4.10 8.70
N ASN A 43 8.35 3.07 8.88
CA ASN A 43 6.97 3.09 8.39
C ASN A 43 6.14 4.19 9.08
N ILE A 44 6.27 4.36 10.40
CA ILE A 44 5.62 5.45 11.13
C ILE A 44 6.11 6.81 10.62
N GLY A 45 7.44 7.00 10.49
CA GLY A 45 8.03 8.22 9.94
C GLY A 45 7.50 8.56 8.55
N SER A 46 7.39 7.57 7.67
CA SER A 46 6.85 7.74 6.32
C SER A 46 5.37 8.16 6.32
N MET A 47 4.55 7.63 7.24
CA MET A 47 3.16 8.06 7.40
C MET A 47 3.08 9.50 7.92
N ILE A 48 3.93 9.87 8.88
CA ILE A 48 4.05 11.23 9.42
C ILE A 48 4.45 12.21 8.30
N GLN A 49 5.47 11.86 7.50
CA GLN A 49 5.89 12.68 6.35
C GLN A 49 4.78 12.85 5.33
N SER A 50 4.00 11.80 5.05
CA SER A 50 2.89 11.86 4.11
C SER A 50 1.81 12.86 4.54
N VAL A 51 1.50 12.91 5.85
CA VAL A 51 0.60 13.92 6.42
C VAL A 51 1.19 15.32 6.26
N GLY A 52 2.48 15.49 6.59
CA GLY A 52 3.19 16.77 6.44
C GLY A 52 3.21 17.28 5.00
N ALA A 53 3.48 16.41 4.04
CA ALA A 53 3.51 16.80 2.63
C ALA A 53 2.13 17.21 2.12
N SER A 54 1.09 16.44 2.45
CA SER A 54 -0.28 16.73 2.02
C SER A 54 -0.82 18.02 2.65
N TRP A 55 -0.53 18.24 3.93
CA TRP A 55 -0.96 19.47 4.61
C TRP A 55 -0.19 20.69 4.13
N LEU A 56 1.15 20.61 4.08
CA LEU A 56 1.99 21.73 3.60
C LEU A 56 1.60 22.17 2.19
N MET A 57 1.19 21.23 1.31
CA MET A 57 0.74 21.61 -0.02
C MET A 57 -0.49 22.54 0.03
N THR A 58 -1.38 22.40 1.02
CA THR A 58 -2.52 23.31 1.18
C THR A 58 -2.12 24.70 1.65
N ASP A 59 -0.92 24.86 2.26
CA ASP A 59 -0.35 26.17 2.59
C ASP A 59 0.30 26.83 1.37
N LEU A 60 0.88 26.02 0.48
CA LEU A 60 1.67 26.49 -0.66
C LEU A 60 0.83 26.88 -1.88
N THR A 61 -0.40 26.36 -2.00
CA THR A 61 -1.23 26.58 -3.20
C THR A 61 -2.70 26.46 -2.92
N GLN A 62 -3.51 27.17 -3.73
CA GLN A 62 -4.97 27.02 -3.77
C GLN A 62 -5.45 26.01 -4.83
N SER A 63 -4.55 25.49 -5.68
CA SER A 63 -4.90 24.49 -6.70
C SER A 63 -5.15 23.14 -6.07
N HIS A 64 -6.38 22.66 -6.13
CA HIS A 64 -6.76 21.33 -5.66
C HIS A 64 -6.07 20.24 -6.46
N GLN A 65 -5.76 20.51 -7.73
CA GLN A 65 -4.97 19.62 -8.58
C GLN A 65 -3.58 19.41 -8.01
N LEU A 66 -2.84 20.47 -7.64
CA LEU A 66 -1.50 20.34 -7.06
C LEU A 66 -1.54 19.63 -5.70
N ILE A 67 -2.56 19.87 -4.90
CA ILE A 67 -2.76 19.20 -3.61
C ILE A 67 -2.99 17.69 -3.82
N SER A 68 -3.84 17.32 -4.76
CA SER A 68 -4.10 15.90 -5.07
C SER A 68 -2.90 15.19 -5.71
N LEU A 69 -2.03 15.93 -6.42
CA LEU A 69 -0.81 15.40 -7.00
C LEU A 69 0.22 14.94 -5.96
N VAL A 70 0.13 15.36 -4.70
CA VAL A 70 0.95 14.79 -3.61
C VAL A 70 0.69 13.28 -3.52
N GLN A 71 -0.58 12.87 -3.56
CA GLN A 71 -0.95 11.45 -3.55
C GLN A 71 -0.51 10.74 -4.84
N ALA A 72 -0.63 11.38 -5.99
CA ALA A 72 -0.12 10.84 -7.25
C ALA A 72 1.40 10.67 -7.21
N SER A 73 2.15 11.61 -6.62
CA SER A 73 3.61 11.54 -6.50
C SER A 73 4.08 10.35 -5.66
N THR A 74 3.29 9.88 -4.71
CA THR A 74 3.61 8.66 -3.94
C THR A 74 3.28 7.38 -4.69
N THR A 75 2.26 7.38 -5.55
CA THR A 75 1.73 6.18 -6.22
C THR A 75 2.33 5.96 -7.60
N THR A 76 2.65 7.03 -8.33
CA THR A 76 3.25 6.96 -9.68
C THR A 76 4.56 6.17 -9.73
N PRO A 77 5.51 6.31 -8.78
CA PRO A 77 6.71 5.49 -8.78
C PRO A 77 6.42 3.99 -8.66
N VAL A 78 5.45 3.60 -7.86
CA VAL A 78 5.07 2.18 -7.73
C VAL A 78 4.47 1.67 -9.04
N MET A 79 3.67 2.49 -9.73
CA MET A 79 3.13 2.17 -11.06
C MET A 79 4.26 1.95 -12.08
N LEU A 80 5.20 2.87 -12.16
CA LEU A 80 6.26 2.86 -13.19
C LEU A 80 7.39 1.89 -12.86
N LEU A 81 7.84 1.88 -11.61
CA LEU A 81 9.03 1.14 -11.19
C LEU A 81 8.72 -0.22 -10.58
N GLY A 82 7.46 -0.51 -10.18
CA GLY A 82 7.13 -1.72 -9.44
C GLY A 82 7.56 -3.03 -10.13
N MET A 83 7.37 -3.11 -11.44
CA MET A 83 7.80 -4.28 -12.23
C MET A 83 9.34 -4.38 -12.32
N PHE A 84 10.03 -3.25 -12.48
CA PHE A 84 11.49 -3.19 -12.52
C PHE A 84 12.10 -3.46 -11.15
N ALA A 85 11.49 -2.92 -10.09
CA ALA A 85 11.94 -3.12 -8.71
C ALA A 85 11.91 -4.59 -8.29
N GLY A 86 10.89 -5.34 -8.72
CA GLY A 86 10.84 -6.79 -8.52
C GLY A 86 12.00 -7.51 -9.22
N ALA A 87 12.23 -7.19 -10.50
CA ALA A 87 13.33 -7.77 -11.26
C ALA A 87 14.72 -7.38 -10.71
N ILE A 88 14.87 -6.15 -10.19
CA ILE A 88 16.09 -5.70 -9.51
C ILE A 88 16.30 -6.51 -8.22
N ALA A 89 15.26 -6.68 -7.40
CA ALA A 89 15.33 -7.46 -6.16
C ALA A 89 15.65 -8.95 -6.38
N ASP A 90 15.34 -9.49 -7.56
CA ASP A 90 15.67 -10.86 -7.94
C ASP A 90 17.10 -11.01 -8.46
N ASN A 91 17.63 -10.00 -9.17
CA ASN A 91 18.92 -10.06 -9.85
C ASN A 91 20.10 -9.47 -9.05
N TYR A 92 19.83 -8.60 -8.08
CA TYR A 92 20.83 -7.91 -7.29
C TYR A 92 20.77 -8.27 -5.80
N ASP A 93 21.81 -7.92 -5.07
CA ASP A 93 21.85 -8.05 -3.61
C ASP A 93 20.72 -7.22 -2.97
N ARG A 94 19.78 -7.93 -2.34
CA ARG A 94 18.60 -7.31 -1.70
C ARG A 94 19.00 -6.29 -0.64
N ARG A 95 20.05 -6.57 0.14
CA ARG A 95 20.58 -5.65 1.14
C ARG A 95 21.08 -4.35 0.49
N LEU A 96 21.85 -4.45 -0.61
CA LEU A 96 22.36 -3.28 -1.32
C LEU A 96 21.23 -2.48 -1.98
N VAL A 97 20.23 -3.15 -2.56
CA VAL A 97 19.03 -2.49 -3.10
C VAL A 97 18.27 -1.73 -2.01
N MET A 98 18.08 -2.36 -0.84
CA MET A 98 17.44 -1.71 0.31
C MET A 98 18.27 -0.53 0.81
N LEU A 99 19.59 -0.67 0.96
CA LEU A 99 20.47 0.42 1.38
C LEU A 99 20.44 1.60 0.40
N ALA A 100 20.52 1.34 -0.91
CA ALA A 100 20.43 2.39 -1.93
C ALA A 100 19.09 3.13 -1.87
N ALA A 101 17.98 2.40 -1.69
CA ALA A 101 16.65 2.99 -1.51
C ALA A 101 16.57 3.85 -0.24
N GLN A 102 17.14 3.38 0.88
CA GLN A 102 17.13 4.13 2.15
C GLN A 102 17.99 5.41 2.06
N TRP A 103 19.16 5.35 1.41
CA TRP A 103 19.99 6.55 1.18
C TRP A 103 19.29 7.57 0.29
N LEU A 104 18.60 7.11 -0.76
CA LEU A 104 17.81 7.99 -1.64
C LEU A 104 16.70 8.69 -0.86
N MET A 105 15.95 7.93 -0.03
CA MET A 105 14.86 8.45 0.78
C MET A 105 15.39 9.40 1.88
N LEU A 106 16.49 9.07 2.51
CA LEU A 106 17.15 9.95 3.50
C LEU A 106 17.55 11.29 2.87
N ALA A 107 18.25 11.25 1.73
CA ALA A 107 18.69 12.47 1.04
C ALA A 107 17.48 13.33 0.64
N ALA A 108 16.45 12.71 0.03
CA ALA A 108 15.26 13.45 -0.39
C ALA A 108 14.48 14.04 0.80
N SER A 109 14.25 13.27 1.87
CA SER A 109 13.52 13.76 3.04
C SER A 109 14.32 14.78 3.84
N GLY A 110 15.66 14.63 3.93
CA GLY A 110 16.56 15.60 4.58
C GLY A 110 16.59 16.94 3.84
N LEU A 111 16.71 16.91 2.51
CA LEU A 111 16.65 18.13 1.69
C LEU A 111 15.27 18.77 1.75
N LEU A 112 14.20 17.97 1.72
CA LEU A 112 12.84 18.45 1.88
C LEU A 112 12.65 19.16 3.23
N ALA A 113 13.16 18.58 4.31
CA ALA A 113 13.13 19.18 5.65
C ALA A 113 13.89 20.51 5.69
N ALA A 114 15.09 20.56 5.12
CA ALA A 114 15.92 21.76 5.07
C ALA A 114 15.24 22.90 4.28
N LEU A 115 14.67 22.59 3.11
CA LEU A 115 13.94 23.56 2.28
C LEU A 115 12.67 24.06 2.97
N ALA A 116 11.94 23.16 3.64
CA ALA A 116 10.74 23.53 4.39
C ALA A 116 11.08 24.43 5.60
N TRP A 117 12.19 24.12 6.28
CA TRP A 117 12.64 24.90 7.43
C TRP A 117 13.16 26.30 7.05
N SER A 118 13.85 26.40 5.91
CA SER A 118 14.35 27.67 5.38
C SER A 118 13.29 28.54 4.69
N GLY A 119 12.05 28.03 4.53
CA GLY A 119 10.97 28.73 3.82
C GLY A 119 11.13 28.79 2.30
N HIS A 120 12.09 28.05 1.71
CA HIS A 120 12.35 28.04 0.27
C HIS A 120 11.63 26.89 -0.47
N ILE A 121 10.64 26.25 0.15
CA ILE A 121 9.89 25.19 -0.48
C ILE A 121 8.74 25.74 -1.32
N GLY A 122 8.61 25.22 -2.53
CA GLY A 122 7.45 25.50 -3.41
C GLY A 122 6.66 24.25 -3.73
N PRO A 123 5.48 24.38 -4.35
CA PRO A 123 4.62 23.24 -4.68
C PRO A 123 5.33 22.17 -5.55
N TRP A 124 6.07 22.60 -6.55
CA TRP A 124 6.77 21.70 -7.47
C TRP A 124 7.96 20.99 -6.83
N SER A 125 8.71 21.68 -5.94
CA SER A 125 9.79 21.03 -5.19
C SER A 125 9.25 20.01 -4.20
N LEU A 126 8.14 20.29 -3.53
CA LEU A 126 7.47 19.33 -2.66
C LEU A 126 7.03 18.08 -3.44
N LEU A 127 6.41 18.24 -4.60
CA LEU A 127 6.03 17.13 -5.47
C LEU A 127 7.25 16.32 -5.94
N ALA A 128 8.33 16.99 -6.36
CA ALA A 128 9.55 16.34 -6.83
C ALA A 128 10.19 15.48 -5.72
N PHE A 129 10.37 16.02 -4.51
CA PHE A 129 10.94 15.27 -3.40
C PHE A 129 10.03 14.13 -2.93
N THR A 130 8.71 14.34 -2.91
CA THR A 130 7.73 13.27 -2.62
C THR A 130 7.80 12.15 -3.65
N LEU A 131 7.95 12.48 -4.92
CA LEU A 131 8.15 11.52 -6.00
C LEU A 131 9.45 10.72 -5.82
N ILE A 132 10.56 11.38 -5.46
CA ILE A 132 11.85 10.73 -5.20
C ILE A 132 11.75 9.75 -4.01
N VAL A 133 11.10 10.15 -2.93
CA VAL A 133 10.82 9.26 -1.79
C VAL A 133 9.95 8.08 -2.23
N GLY A 134 8.96 8.32 -3.09
CA GLY A 134 8.14 7.28 -3.70
C GLY A 134 8.96 6.30 -4.55
N CYS A 135 9.97 6.77 -5.30
CA CYS A 135 10.89 5.90 -6.05
C CYS A 135 11.70 4.99 -5.10
N GLY A 136 12.21 5.54 -4.00
CA GLY A 136 12.88 4.76 -2.97
C GLY A 136 11.95 3.69 -2.37
N THR A 137 10.72 4.05 -2.06
CA THR A 137 9.71 3.12 -1.54
C THR A 137 9.39 2.00 -2.53
N ALA A 138 9.22 2.33 -3.82
CA ALA A 138 8.96 1.36 -4.87
C ALA A 138 10.11 0.34 -5.04
N LEU A 139 11.36 0.80 -4.95
CA LEU A 139 12.55 -0.06 -5.01
C LEU A 139 12.71 -0.92 -3.76
N ASN A 140 12.44 -0.35 -2.57
CA ASN A 140 12.59 -1.04 -1.30
C ASN A 140 11.60 -2.19 -1.12
N GLY A 141 10.34 -2.04 -1.56
CA GLY A 141 9.25 -2.96 -1.27
C GLY A 141 9.52 -4.42 -1.63
N PRO A 142 9.83 -4.78 -2.90
CA PRO A 142 10.12 -6.15 -3.30
C PRO A 142 11.38 -6.72 -2.62
N ALA A 143 12.44 -5.91 -2.50
CA ALA A 143 13.69 -6.32 -1.84
C ALA A 143 13.45 -6.64 -0.35
N TRP A 144 12.67 -5.80 0.33
CA TRP A 144 12.23 -6.01 1.71
C TRP A 144 11.47 -7.34 1.87
N GLN A 145 10.40 -7.54 1.10
CA GLN A 145 9.58 -8.76 1.19
C GLN A 145 10.42 -10.03 0.96
N ALA A 146 11.32 -9.99 -0.02
CA ALA A 146 12.17 -11.11 -0.33
C ALA A 146 13.27 -11.35 0.72
N SER A 147 13.67 -10.32 1.47
CA SER A 147 14.72 -10.40 2.50
C SER A 147 14.27 -11.10 3.78
N VAL A 148 12.96 -11.16 4.07
CA VAL A 148 12.42 -11.76 5.30
C VAL A 148 12.86 -13.21 5.49
N ARG A 149 12.97 -13.97 4.39
CA ARG A 149 13.46 -15.36 4.41
C ARG A 149 14.92 -15.51 4.88
N MET A 150 15.69 -14.42 4.79
CA MET A 150 17.10 -14.40 5.20
C MET A 150 17.28 -13.94 6.65
N GLN A 151 16.20 -13.50 7.29
CA GLN A 151 16.20 -12.94 8.65
C GLN A 151 15.76 -13.98 9.69
N VAL A 152 15.00 -15.00 9.27
CA VAL A 152 14.42 -16.02 10.15
C VAL A 152 14.57 -17.41 9.56
N GLY A 153 14.50 -18.45 10.41
CA GLY A 153 14.46 -19.83 9.95
C GLY A 153 13.16 -20.17 9.21
N PRO A 154 13.15 -21.22 8.35
CA PRO A 154 11.99 -21.61 7.55
C PRO A 154 10.71 -21.84 8.37
N GLY A 155 10.84 -22.38 9.59
CA GLY A 155 9.70 -22.66 10.48
C GLY A 155 9.00 -21.40 11.04
N ASP A 156 9.65 -20.24 11.04
CA ASP A 156 9.15 -18.99 11.60
C ASP A 156 8.78 -17.95 10.52
N LEU A 157 8.95 -18.30 9.25
CA LEU A 157 8.72 -17.38 8.13
C LEU A 157 7.29 -16.83 8.08
N ALA A 158 6.29 -17.70 8.29
CA ALA A 158 4.89 -17.30 8.26
C ALA A 158 4.56 -16.28 9.38
N GLN A 159 5.13 -16.48 10.57
CA GLN A 159 4.98 -15.58 11.71
C GLN A 159 5.71 -14.25 11.45
N ALA A 160 6.90 -14.27 10.86
CA ALA A 160 7.66 -13.07 10.50
C ALA A 160 6.89 -12.21 9.48
N ILE A 161 6.31 -12.82 8.45
CA ILE A 161 5.44 -12.14 7.46
C ILE A 161 4.21 -11.54 8.16
N SER A 162 3.58 -12.28 9.07
CA SER A 162 2.42 -11.79 9.84
C SER A 162 2.79 -10.58 10.70
N LEU A 163 3.91 -10.63 11.42
CA LEU A 163 4.41 -9.52 12.24
C LEU A 163 4.72 -8.27 11.40
N ASN A 164 5.31 -8.44 10.21
CA ASN A 164 5.55 -7.32 9.29
C ASN A 164 4.23 -6.70 8.80
N THR A 165 3.23 -7.52 8.51
CA THR A 165 1.89 -7.04 8.12
C THR A 165 1.22 -6.27 9.25
N ILE A 166 1.30 -6.77 10.48
CA ILE A 166 0.76 -6.08 11.66
C ILE A 166 1.47 -4.73 11.87
N ALA A 167 2.81 -4.71 11.80
CA ALA A 167 3.59 -3.48 11.94
C ALA A 167 3.21 -2.43 10.90
N PHE A 168 3.09 -2.83 9.64
CA PHE A 168 2.70 -1.93 8.56
C PHE A 168 1.29 -1.36 8.76
N ASN A 169 0.30 -2.21 9.11
CA ASN A 169 -1.06 -1.76 9.35
C ASN A 169 -1.17 -0.87 10.60
N LEU A 170 -0.41 -1.17 11.66
CA LEU A 170 -0.35 -0.33 12.85
C LEU A 170 0.26 1.04 12.54
N ALA A 171 1.38 1.09 11.80
CA ALA A 171 1.99 2.34 11.36
C ALA A 171 1.03 3.16 10.50
N ARG A 172 0.31 2.52 9.59
CA ARG A 172 -0.68 3.17 8.72
C ARG A 172 -1.88 3.74 9.49
N SER A 173 -2.26 3.13 10.60
CA SER A 173 -3.38 3.59 11.43
C SER A 173 -2.97 4.69 12.41
N VAL A 174 -1.86 4.49 13.12
CA VAL A 174 -1.40 5.39 14.19
C VAL A 174 -0.53 6.52 13.64
N GLY A 175 0.28 6.23 12.61
CA GLY A 175 1.23 7.18 12.04
C GLY A 175 0.61 8.52 11.61
N PRO A 176 -0.51 8.54 10.88
CA PRO A 176 -1.14 9.79 10.49
C PRO A 176 -1.64 10.64 11.67
N ALA A 177 -2.20 10.02 12.70
CA ALA A 177 -2.61 10.74 13.90
C ALA A 177 -1.41 11.34 14.63
N LEU A 178 -0.31 10.57 14.78
CA LEU A 178 0.96 11.10 15.30
C LEU A 178 1.52 12.22 14.43
N GLY A 179 1.37 12.11 13.11
CA GLY A 179 1.77 13.14 12.15
C GLY A 179 1.00 14.44 12.35
N GLY A 180 -0.31 14.37 12.48
CA GLY A 180 -1.16 15.53 12.77
C GLY A 180 -0.78 16.21 14.10
N ILE A 181 -0.56 15.43 15.16
CA ILE A 181 -0.10 15.95 16.46
C ILE A 181 1.27 16.62 16.33
N LEU A 182 2.24 15.96 15.68
CA LEU A 182 3.59 16.51 15.54
C LEU A 182 3.56 17.84 14.77
N ILE A 183 2.81 17.89 13.66
CA ILE A 183 2.76 19.09 12.82
C ILE A 183 2.06 20.23 13.56
N ALA A 184 0.95 19.96 14.26
CA ALA A 184 0.23 20.94 15.05
C ALA A 184 1.08 21.53 16.21
N LEU A 185 1.96 20.72 16.81
CA LEU A 185 2.86 21.16 17.88
C LEU A 185 4.15 21.80 17.38
N THR A 186 4.53 21.60 16.12
CA THR A 186 5.84 22.04 15.60
C THR A 186 5.73 22.64 14.19
N SER A 187 5.90 21.82 13.15
CA SER A 187 5.78 22.22 11.74
C SER A 187 5.84 21.00 10.81
N PRO A 188 5.41 21.12 9.53
CA PRO A 188 5.63 20.09 8.52
C PRO A 188 7.12 19.74 8.30
N ALA A 189 8.04 20.71 8.47
CA ALA A 189 9.48 20.48 8.37
C ALA A 189 9.99 19.47 9.41
N ALA A 190 9.45 19.50 10.63
CA ALA A 190 9.77 18.54 11.68
C ALA A 190 9.32 17.10 11.30
N ALA A 191 8.18 16.96 10.62
CA ALA A 191 7.70 15.67 10.13
C ALA A 191 8.68 15.08 9.08
N PHE A 192 9.21 15.90 8.20
CA PHE A 192 10.21 15.49 7.20
C PHE A 192 11.55 15.13 7.85
N ALA A 193 12.00 15.92 8.82
CA ALA A 193 13.22 15.65 9.57
C ALA A 193 13.13 14.34 10.38
N LEU A 194 12.00 14.11 11.06
CA LEU A 194 11.76 12.88 11.82
C LEU A 194 11.82 11.65 10.90
N ASN A 195 11.20 11.73 9.72
CA ASN A 195 11.26 10.62 8.77
C ASN A 195 12.66 10.42 8.21
N ALA A 196 13.39 11.49 7.86
CA ALA A 196 14.79 11.40 7.46
C ALA A 196 15.62 10.68 8.53
N PHE A 197 15.44 11.04 9.81
CA PHE A 197 16.12 10.39 10.92
C PHE A 197 15.75 8.89 11.04
N SER A 198 14.50 8.52 10.77
CA SER A 198 14.07 7.12 10.79
C SER A 198 14.81 6.25 9.77
N PHE A 199 15.14 6.81 8.59
CA PHE A 199 15.93 6.11 7.58
C PHE A 199 17.37 5.85 8.03
N VAL A 200 17.98 6.76 8.83
CA VAL A 200 19.32 6.54 9.40
C VAL A 200 19.35 5.28 10.26
N ALA A 201 18.35 5.09 11.12
CA ALA A 201 18.25 3.89 11.95
C ALA A 201 18.23 2.61 11.09
N LEU A 202 17.45 2.61 10.02
CA LEU A 202 17.35 1.45 9.13
C LEU A 202 18.65 1.24 8.31
N ILE A 203 19.30 2.31 7.84
CA ILE A 203 20.61 2.25 7.17
C ILE A 203 21.67 1.63 8.09
N VAL A 204 21.74 2.04 9.35
CA VAL A 204 22.70 1.49 10.33
C VAL A 204 22.46 -0.01 10.55
N VAL A 205 21.21 -0.40 10.74
CA VAL A 205 20.84 -1.81 10.95
C VAL A 205 21.15 -2.66 9.73
N LEU A 206 20.76 -2.21 8.53
CA LEU A 206 21.04 -2.91 7.27
C LEU A 206 22.55 -2.92 6.96
N GLY A 207 23.28 -1.87 7.31
CA GLY A 207 24.73 -1.80 7.18
C GLY A 207 25.47 -2.85 8.01
N ARG A 208 24.93 -3.18 9.19
CA ARG A 208 25.47 -4.21 10.07
C ARG A 208 25.01 -5.62 9.77
N TRP A 209 23.93 -5.76 8.99
CA TRP A 209 23.38 -7.06 8.62
C TRP A 209 24.08 -7.64 7.39
N HIS A 210 24.73 -8.78 7.53
CA HIS A 210 25.47 -9.45 6.47
C HIS A 210 24.87 -10.85 6.26
N PRO A 211 23.79 -10.99 5.49
CA PRO A 211 23.20 -12.28 5.21
C PRO A 211 24.03 -13.09 4.23
N GLU A 212 24.04 -14.41 4.40
CA GLU A 212 24.50 -15.32 3.37
C GLU A 212 23.60 -15.21 2.13
N GLN A 213 24.21 -14.97 0.98
CA GLN A 213 23.45 -14.82 -0.26
C GLN A 213 23.40 -16.14 -1.01
N PRO A 214 22.23 -16.67 -1.34
CA PRO A 214 22.14 -17.81 -2.23
C PRO A 214 22.67 -17.42 -3.62
N SER A 215 23.42 -18.33 -4.24
CA SER A 215 23.87 -18.16 -5.63
C SER A 215 22.65 -18.00 -6.55
N ARG A 216 22.64 -16.95 -7.36
CA ARG A 216 21.50 -16.63 -8.23
C ARG A 216 21.91 -16.68 -9.69
N THR A 217 21.13 -17.39 -10.49
CA THR A 217 21.17 -17.27 -11.94
C THR A 217 20.43 -16.00 -12.34
N ARG A 218 21.16 -15.01 -12.89
CA ARG A 218 20.56 -13.78 -13.41
C ARG A 218 19.60 -14.10 -14.56
N GLN A 219 18.39 -13.62 -14.47
CA GLN A 219 17.41 -13.76 -15.57
C GLN A 219 17.30 -12.44 -16.35
N PRO A 220 17.15 -12.49 -17.70
CA PRO A 220 16.92 -11.29 -18.50
C PRO A 220 15.67 -10.55 -18.02
N MET A 221 15.85 -9.33 -17.51
CA MET A 221 14.81 -8.54 -16.86
C MET A 221 13.61 -8.29 -17.78
N LEU A 222 13.85 -7.84 -19.00
CA LEU A 222 12.79 -7.54 -19.97
C LEU A 222 11.99 -8.78 -20.40
N ALA A 223 12.67 -9.92 -20.58
CA ALA A 223 12.01 -11.19 -20.90
C ALA A 223 11.10 -11.66 -19.75
N SER A 224 11.55 -11.47 -18.51
CA SER A 224 10.78 -11.79 -17.31
C SER A 224 9.52 -10.94 -17.21
N ILE A 225 9.62 -9.62 -17.43
CA ILE A 225 8.48 -8.69 -17.43
C ILE A 225 7.51 -9.05 -18.57
N ALA A 226 8.04 -9.29 -19.79
CA ALA A 226 7.22 -9.65 -20.95
C ALA A 226 6.41 -10.94 -20.73
N THR A 227 6.99 -11.93 -20.06
CA THR A 227 6.28 -13.19 -19.70
C THR A 227 5.10 -12.91 -18.78
N GLY A 228 5.30 -12.09 -17.73
CA GLY A 228 4.20 -11.68 -16.84
C GLY A 228 3.10 -10.92 -17.57
N LEU A 229 3.47 -9.96 -18.43
CA LEU A 229 2.51 -9.16 -19.21
C LEU A 229 1.70 -10.02 -20.18
N ARG A 230 2.35 -10.94 -20.91
CA ARG A 230 1.66 -11.87 -21.83
C ARG A 230 0.66 -12.74 -21.08
N PHE A 231 1.06 -13.29 -19.94
CA PHE A 231 0.16 -14.10 -19.12
C PHE A 231 -1.03 -13.25 -18.61
N CYS A 232 -0.78 -12.08 -18.04
CA CYS A 232 -1.85 -11.21 -17.53
C CYS A 232 -2.80 -10.75 -18.64
N ALA A 233 -2.28 -10.44 -19.84
CA ALA A 233 -3.08 -10.07 -21.00
C ALA A 233 -3.89 -11.25 -21.57
N GLY A 234 -3.33 -12.45 -21.57
CA GLY A 234 -3.98 -13.66 -22.09
C GLY A 234 -5.02 -14.27 -21.14
N SER A 235 -4.86 -14.09 -19.83
CA SER A 235 -5.74 -14.68 -18.83
C SER A 235 -6.98 -13.82 -18.55
N SER A 236 -8.16 -14.24 -18.99
CA SER A 236 -9.43 -13.53 -18.72
C SER A 236 -9.70 -13.37 -17.22
N PRO A 237 -9.53 -14.39 -16.34
CA PRO A 237 -9.72 -14.22 -14.90
C PRO A 237 -8.80 -13.16 -14.29
N VAL A 238 -7.54 -13.07 -14.73
CA VAL A 238 -6.56 -12.10 -14.25
C VAL A 238 -6.92 -10.69 -14.72
N ARG A 239 -7.28 -10.53 -16.00
CA ARG A 239 -7.72 -9.21 -16.54
C ARG A 239 -8.90 -8.64 -15.76
N ARG A 240 -9.87 -9.46 -15.38
CA ARG A 240 -11.03 -9.02 -14.57
C ARG A 240 -10.58 -8.46 -13.22
N VAL A 241 -9.61 -9.10 -12.56
CA VAL A 241 -9.03 -8.59 -11.30
C VAL A 241 -8.31 -7.27 -11.52
N LEU A 242 -7.52 -7.16 -12.60
CA LEU A 242 -6.78 -5.92 -12.94
C LEU A 242 -7.72 -4.75 -13.20
N VAL A 243 -8.79 -4.95 -13.99
CA VAL A 243 -9.79 -3.91 -14.28
C VAL A 243 -10.47 -3.42 -13.00
N ARG A 244 -10.84 -4.33 -12.11
CA ARG A 244 -11.44 -3.96 -10.82
C ARG A 244 -10.47 -3.25 -9.89
N GLY A 245 -9.20 -3.67 -9.87
CA GLY A 245 -8.14 -3.01 -9.11
C GLY A 245 -7.91 -1.57 -9.59
N PHE A 246 -7.85 -1.39 -10.91
CA PHE A 246 -7.75 -0.07 -11.52
C PHE A 246 -8.95 0.83 -11.19
N ALA A 247 -10.18 0.33 -11.40
CA ALA A 247 -11.40 1.09 -11.18
C ALA A 247 -11.58 1.50 -9.72
N PHE A 248 -11.34 0.58 -8.78
CA PHE A 248 -11.39 0.88 -7.35
C PHE A 248 -10.29 1.86 -6.95
N GLY A 249 -9.04 1.68 -7.44
CA GLY A 249 -7.94 2.61 -7.19
C GLY A 249 -8.24 4.00 -7.70
N PHE A 250 -8.75 4.12 -8.94
CA PHE A 250 -9.09 5.38 -9.59
C PHE A 250 -10.13 6.20 -8.81
N CYS A 251 -11.24 5.58 -8.42
CA CYS A 251 -12.29 6.28 -7.68
C CYS A 251 -11.92 6.47 -6.20
N GLY A 252 -11.36 5.42 -5.60
CA GLY A 252 -11.12 5.38 -4.15
C GLY A 252 -10.02 6.33 -3.68
N VAL A 253 -9.04 6.65 -4.54
CA VAL A 253 -7.98 7.60 -4.20
C VAL A 253 -8.52 9.01 -3.89
N GLY A 254 -9.70 9.36 -4.38
CA GLY A 254 -10.34 10.65 -4.12
C GLY A 254 -10.52 10.96 -2.64
N PHE A 255 -10.73 9.93 -1.81
CA PHE A 255 -10.74 10.10 -0.36
C PHE A 255 -9.39 10.64 0.13
N LEU A 256 -8.29 9.98 -0.20
CA LEU A 256 -6.95 10.34 0.31
C LEU A 256 -6.41 11.63 -0.33
N ALA A 257 -6.66 11.83 -1.62
CA ALA A 257 -6.09 12.92 -2.40
C ALA A 257 -6.73 14.28 -2.08
N LEU A 258 -8.03 14.32 -1.79
CA LEU A 258 -8.77 15.55 -1.51
C LEU A 258 -9.04 15.78 -0.01
N LEU A 259 -8.71 14.81 0.85
CA LEU A 259 -8.95 14.88 2.28
C LEU A 259 -8.36 16.13 2.96
N PRO A 260 -7.10 16.54 2.69
CA PRO A 260 -6.54 17.74 3.33
C PRO A 260 -7.32 19.00 2.99
N VAL A 261 -7.84 19.08 1.76
CA VAL A 261 -8.69 20.21 1.34
C VAL A 261 -10.07 20.17 2.03
N VAL A 262 -10.68 18.98 2.14
CA VAL A 262 -11.95 18.83 2.88
C VAL A 262 -11.80 19.29 4.31
N VAL A 263 -10.74 18.86 5.01
CA VAL A 263 -10.51 19.26 6.39
C VAL A 263 -10.28 20.76 6.50
N ARG A 264 -9.42 21.33 5.67
CA ARG A 264 -9.03 22.74 5.77
C ARG A 264 -10.12 23.69 5.29
N ALA A 265 -10.63 23.49 4.06
CA ALA A 265 -11.51 24.46 3.42
C ALA A 265 -13.01 24.21 3.71
N GLN A 266 -13.43 22.96 3.91
CA GLN A 266 -14.84 22.64 4.08
C GLN A 266 -15.24 22.50 5.56
N ILE A 267 -14.38 21.84 6.39
CA ILE A 267 -14.64 21.63 7.82
C ILE A 267 -14.08 22.80 8.66
N GLY A 268 -13.06 23.52 8.17
CA GLY A 268 -12.33 24.53 8.94
C GLY A 268 -11.42 23.91 10.02
N GLY A 269 -11.01 22.67 9.80
CA GLY A 269 -10.20 21.90 10.75
C GLY A 269 -8.69 22.18 10.65
N SER A 270 -7.95 21.67 11.62
CA SER A 270 -6.51 21.80 11.79
C SER A 270 -5.74 20.58 11.23
N GLU A 271 -4.42 20.64 11.30
CA GLU A 271 -3.48 19.53 11.05
C GLU A 271 -3.81 18.29 11.88
N PHE A 272 -4.20 18.54 13.14
CA PHE A 272 -4.62 17.47 14.06
C PHE A 272 -5.89 16.78 13.55
N ASP A 273 -6.87 17.54 13.11
CA ASP A 273 -8.14 17.02 12.55
C ASP A 273 -7.88 16.18 11.30
N TYR A 274 -6.97 16.63 10.44
CA TYR A 274 -6.54 15.85 9.27
C TYR A 274 -5.88 14.54 9.66
N GLY A 275 -4.96 14.57 10.63
CA GLY A 275 -4.33 13.37 11.18
C GLY A 275 -5.34 12.42 11.83
N LEU A 276 -6.31 12.96 12.58
CA LEU A 276 -7.36 12.19 13.25
C LEU A 276 -8.28 11.51 12.21
N LEU A 277 -8.62 12.20 11.13
CA LEU A 277 -9.46 11.66 10.06
C LEU A 277 -8.74 10.53 9.29
N LEU A 278 -7.45 10.67 9.01
CA LEU A 278 -6.63 9.57 8.48
C LEU A 278 -6.49 8.42 9.48
N GLY A 279 -6.37 8.73 10.76
CA GLY A 279 -6.38 7.73 11.84
C GLY A 279 -7.68 6.94 11.89
N SER A 280 -8.83 7.58 11.70
CA SER A 280 -10.13 6.92 11.61
C SER A 280 -10.22 5.95 10.43
N PHE A 281 -9.70 6.34 9.27
CA PHE A 281 -9.56 5.46 8.11
C PHE A 281 -8.64 4.25 8.42
N GLY A 282 -7.53 4.49 9.11
CA GLY A 282 -6.65 3.43 9.58
C GLY A 282 -7.33 2.47 10.55
N LEU A 283 -8.10 3.00 11.50
CA LEU A 283 -8.87 2.21 12.46
C LEU A 283 -9.88 1.29 11.76
N GLY A 284 -10.67 1.83 10.82
CA GLY A 284 -11.59 1.05 10.01
C GLY A 284 -10.88 -0.07 9.23
N SER A 285 -9.68 0.23 8.70
CA SER A 285 -8.82 -0.74 8.02
C SER A 285 -8.41 -1.90 8.93
N ILE A 286 -7.98 -1.63 10.17
CA ILE A 286 -7.57 -2.66 11.14
C ILE A 286 -8.77 -3.52 11.57
N LEU A 287 -9.87 -2.88 11.95
CA LEU A 287 -11.07 -3.59 12.41
C LEU A 287 -11.55 -4.58 11.34
N THR A 288 -11.55 -4.15 10.08
CA THR A 288 -12.02 -5.01 8.99
C THR A 288 -11.01 -6.08 8.62
N ALA A 289 -9.70 -5.82 8.71
CA ALA A 289 -8.66 -6.80 8.42
C ALA A 289 -8.80 -8.09 9.23
N LEU A 290 -9.33 -8.01 10.45
CA LEU A 290 -9.57 -9.17 11.32
C LEU A 290 -10.69 -10.09 10.80
N TRP A 291 -11.66 -9.52 10.09
CA TRP A 291 -12.88 -10.23 9.67
C TRP A 291 -12.94 -10.55 8.17
N ILE A 292 -12.04 -9.97 7.37
CA ILE A 292 -12.13 -10.09 5.92
C ILE A 292 -11.98 -11.53 5.40
N ALA A 293 -11.12 -12.35 6.04
CA ALA A 293 -10.92 -13.74 5.62
C ALA A 293 -12.14 -14.63 5.90
N PRO A 294 -12.79 -14.59 7.07
CA PRO A 294 -14.08 -15.22 7.32
C PRO A 294 -15.19 -14.74 6.39
N LEU A 295 -15.32 -13.42 6.18
CA LEU A 295 -16.33 -12.83 5.29
C LEU A 295 -16.17 -13.33 3.86
N ARG A 296 -14.95 -13.36 3.32
CA ARG A 296 -14.67 -13.86 1.99
C ARG A 296 -14.95 -15.37 1.85
N ARG A 297 -14.70 -16.15 2.90
CA ARG A 297 -15.04 -17.58 2.89
C ARG A 297 -16.54 -17.81 2.88
N ARG A 298 -17.31 -16.99 3.61
CA ARG A 298 -18.77 -17.13 3.75
C ARG A 298 -19.52 -16.60 2.53
N PHE A 299 -19.16 -15.41 2.04
CA PHE A 299 -19.92 -14.68 1.01
C PHE A 299 -19.26 -14.71 -0.39
N GLY A 300 -18.01 -15.17 -0.47
CA GLY A 300 -17.22 -15.15 -1.70
C GLY A 300 -16.57 -13.79 -2.00
N SER A 301 -15.57 -13.81 -2.88
CA SER A 301 -14.80 -12.61 -3.24
C SER A 301 -15.63 -11.58 -4.01
N GLU A 302 -16.59 -12.02 -4.85
CA GLU A 302 -17.49 -11.14 -5.61
C GLU A 302 -18.33 -10.26 -4.69
N ALA A 303 -19.03 -10.88 -3.73
CA ALA A 303 -19.87 -10.14 -2.79
C ALA A 303 -19.05 -9.16 -1.93
N VAL A 304 -17.88 -9.62 -1.44
CA VAL A 304 -17.02 -8.78 -0.61
C VAL A 304 -16.50 -7.57 -1.38
N VAL A 305 -15.96 -7.75 -2.61
CA VAL A 305 -15.46 -6.62 -3.41
C VAL A 305 -16.59 -5.69 -3.83
N GLY A 306 -17.72 -6.24 -4.27
CA GLY A 306 -18.89 -5.43 -4.65
C GLY A 306 -19.45 -4.61 -3.49
N THR A 307 -19.71 -5.25 -2.33
CA THR A 307 -20.21 -4.56 -1.14
C THR A 307 -19.20 -3.52 -0.63
N SER A 308 -17.91 -3.84 -0.62
CA SER A 308 -16.87 -2.87 -0.21
C SER A 308 -16.82 -1.66 -1.15
N SER A 309 -16.98 -1.87 -2.48
CA SER A 309 -17.01 -0.76 -3.42
C SER A 309 -18.22 0.15 -3.20
N VAL A 310 -19.39 -0.43 -2.93
CA VAL A 310 -20.62 0.32 -2.61
C VAL A 310 -20.47 1.06 -1.28
N LEU A 311 -20.01 0.40 -0.21
CA LEU A 311 -19.83 1.04 1.09
C LEU A 311 -18.79 2.18 1.04
N PHE A 312 -17.69 1.98 0.29
CA PHE A 312 -16.71 3.03 0.09
C PHE A 312 -17.33 4.23 -0.62
N ALA A 313 -18.06 4.01 -1.71
CA ALA A 313 -18.73 5.07 -2.44
C ALA A 313 -19.77 5.80 -1.58
N LEU A 314 -20.56 5.07 -0.77
CA LEU A 314 -21.51 5.66 0.17
C LEU A 314 -20.81 6.51 1.25
N ALA A 315 -19.61 6.12 1.70
CA ALA A 315 -18.83 6.90 2.66
C ALA A 315 -18.31 8.23 2.07
N LEU A 316 -18.15 8.32 0.75
CA LEU A 316 -17.73 9.57 0.11
C LEU A 316 -18.83 10.66 0.14
N PHE A 317 -20.11 10.32 0.20
CA PHE A 317 -21.18 11.33 0.24
C PHE A 317 -21.18 12.16 1.53
N PRO A 318 -21.20 11.57 2.75
CA PRO A 318 -21.08 12.35 3.97
C PRO A 318 -19.76 13.11 4.06
N LEU A 319 -18.65 12.56 3.53
CA LEU A 319 -17.39 13.28 3.45
C LEU A 319 -17.51 14.52 2.55
N ALA A 320 -18.12 14.40 1.37
CA ALA A 320 -18.34 15.49 0.44
C ALA A 320 -19.27 16.60 0.98
N SER A 321 -20.07 16.29 1.99
CA SER A 321 -21.03 17.21 2.59
C SER A 321 -20.72 17.55 4.06
N ALA A 322 -19.53 17.12 4.55
CA ALA A 322 -19.17 17.28 5.95
C ALA A 322 -19.00 18.76 6.32
N GLN A 323 -19.76 19.21 7.31
CA GLN A 323 -19.63 20.52 7.96
C GLN A 323 -19.01 20.43 9.35
N GLY A 324 -18.52 19.23 9.72
CA GLY A 324 -17.89 18.96 11.02
C GLY A 324 -17.20 17.60 11.04
N MET A 325 -16.39 17.38 12.07
CA MET A 325 -15.55 16.19 12.18
C MET A 325 -16.33 14.88 12.41
N GLY A 326 -17.46 14.89 13.12
CA GLY A 326 -18.21 13.68 13.46
C GLY A 326 -18.59 12.84 12.23
N PRO A 327 -19.36 13.38 11.26
CA PRO A 327 -19.70 12.67 10.02
C PRO A 327 -18.49 12.25 9.20
N ALA A 328 -17.43 13.09 9.16
CA ALA A 328 -16.20 12.80 8.44
C ALA A 328 -15.43 11.61 9.05
N LEU A 329 -15.33 11.53 10.38
CA LEU A 329 -14.68 10.41 11.08
C LEU A 329 -15.44 9.10 10.85
N ALA A 330 -16.78 9.12 10.92
CA ALA A 330 -17.60 7.96 10.61
C ALA A 330 -17.38 7.49 9.16
N ALA A 331 -17.38 8.43 8.21
CA ALA A 331 -17.07 8.16 6.81
C ALA A 331 -15.64 7.57 6.66
N GLY A 332 -14.65 8.08 7.40
CA GLY A 332 -13.29 7.58 7.43
C GLY A 332 -13.20 6.12 7.86
N ILE A 333 -13.89 5.73 8.94
CA ILE A 333 -13.92 4.33 9.43
C ILE A 333 -14.52 3.40 8.35
N VAL A 334 -15.65 3.77 7.76
CA VAL A 334 -16.32 2.96 6.71
C VAL A 334 -15.44 2.88 5.46
N ALA A 335 -14.85 4.00 5.03
CA ALA A 335 -13.96 4.04 3.88
C ALA A 335 -12.72 3.17 4.10
N GLY A 336 -12.07 3.26 5.26
CA GLY A 336 -10.89 2.46 5.59
C GLY A 336 -11.16 0.97 5.60
N GLY A 337 -12.25 0.54 6.22
CA GLY A 337 -12.69 -0.85 6.22
C GLY A 337 -12.98 -1.38 4.82
N SER A 338 -13.70 -0.60 4.03
CA SER A 338 -14.04 -0.92 2.64
C SER A 338 -12.80 -0.99 1.75
N TRP A 339 -11.84 -0.09 1.95
CA TRP A 339 -10.55 -0.06 1.24
C TRP A 339 -9.76 -1.35 1.41
N VAL A 340 -9.56 -1.76 2.67
CA VAL A 340 -8.82 -2.99 2.97
C VAL A 340 -9.57 -4.21 2.47
N SER A 341 -10.89 -4.25 2.62
CA SER A 341 -11.71 -5.36 2.14
C SER A 341 -11.60 -5.56 0.62
N ALA A 342 -11.72 -4.49 -0.16
CA ALA A 342 -11.63 -4.55 -1.61
C ALA A 342 -10.22 -4.94 -2.06
N LEU A 343 -9.19 -4.19 -1.64
CA LEU A 343 -7.82 -4.43 -2.11
C LEU A 343 -7.24 -5.75 -1.63
N SER A 344 -7.51 -6.17 -0.39
CA SER A 344 -7.08 -7.49 0.11
C SER A 344 -7.75 -8.63 -0.65
N SER A 345 -9.03 -8.50 -0.99
CA SER A 345 -9.74 -9.53 -1.75
C SER A 345 -9.25 -9.62 -3.19
N LEU A 346 -8.98 -8.48 -3.84
CA LEU A 346 -8.39 -8.42 -5.18
C LEU A 346 -6.96 -8.97 -5.19
N ASN A 347 -6.16 -8.65 -4.17
CA ASN A 347 -4.80 -9.16 -4.00
C ASN A 347 -4.79 -10.71 -3.90
N VAL A 348 -5.64 -11.27 -3.03
CA VAL A 348 -5.77 -12.72 -2.90
C VAL A 348 -6.31 -13.35 -4.19
N ALA A 349 -7.27 -12.70 -4.86
CA ALA A 349 -7.78 -13.18 -6.14
C ALA A 349 -6.69 -13.25 -7.21
N MET A 350 -5.78 -12.27 -7.23
CA MET A 350 -4.63 -12.27 -8.13
C MET A 350 -3.65 -13.40 -7.81
N GLN A 351 -3.31 -13.59 -6.53
CA GLN A 351 -2.40 -14.66 -6.08
C GLN A 351 -2.90 -16.05 -6.45
N LEU A 352 -4.19 -16.33 -6.23
CA LEU A 352 -4.79 -17.65 -6.49
C LEU A 352 -4.86 -18.01 -7.98
N ARG A 353 -4.72 -17.02 -8.89
CA ARG A 353 -4.84 -17.19 -10.33
C ARG A 353 -3.55 -17.01 -11.10
N SER A 354 -2.48 -16.74 -10.37
CA SER A 354 -1.15 -16.59 -10.95
C SER A 354 -0.34 -17.86 -10.72
N PRO A 355 0.31 -18.42 -11.75
CA PRO A 355 1.22 -19.56 -11.60
C PRO A 355 2.35 -19.23 -10.63
N GLU A 356 2.75 -20.19 -9.79
CA GLU A 356 3.83 -19.99 -8.79
C GLU A 356 5.14 -19.50 -9.42
N ALA A 357 5.48 -20.01 -10.61
CA ALA A 357 6.72 -19.65 -11.32
C ALA A 357 6.80 -18.17 -11.72
N ILE A 358 5.66 -17.49 -11.88
CA ILE A 358 5.59 -16.08 -12.30
C ILE A 358 4.76 -15.21 -11.34
N LEU A 359 4.43 -15.73 -10.14
CA LEU A 359 3.58 -15.06 -9.17
C LEU A 359 4.07 -13.64 -8.83
N GLY A 360 5.35 -13.48 -8.57
CA GLY A 360 5.93 -12.17 -8.25
C GLY A 360 5.72 -11.14 -9.38
N ARG A 361 5.85 -11.58 -10.64
CA ARG A 361 5.63 -10.73 -11.84
C ARG A 361 4.17 -10.33 -11.99
N CYS A 362 3.25 -11.27 -11.79
CA CYS A 362 1.81 -11.02 -11.83
C CYS A 362 1.39 -10.05 -10.72
N MET A 363 1.95 -10.19 -9.53
CA MET A 363 1.69 -9.29 -8.40
C MET A 363 2.25 -7.89 -8.66
N ALA A 364 3.43 -7.76 -9.25
CA ALA A 364 3.99 -6.47 -9.65
C ALA A 364 3.10 -5.77 -10.68
N ILE A 365 2.58 -6.48 -11.68
CA ILE A 365 1.64 -5.94 -12.68
C ILE A 365 0.33 -5.50 -12.00
N TYR A 366 -0.22 -6.32 -11.09
CA TYR A 366 -1.41 -5.95 -10.32
C TYR A 366 -1.19 -4.66 -9.53
N GLN A 367 -0.07 -4.55 -8.83
CA GLN A 367 0.27 -3.33 -8.11
C GLN A 367 0.42 -2.14 -9.06
N SER A 368 1.17 -2.28 -10.17
CA SER A 368 1.33 -1.21 -11.16
C SER A 368 0.00 -0.72 -11.72
N VAL A 369 -0.92 -1.62 -12.03
CA VAL A 369 -2.26 -1.27 -12.56
C VAL A 369 -3.11 -0.58 -11.49
N THR A 370 -3.12 -1.11 -10.26
CA THR A 370 -3.92 -0.54 -9.17
C THR A 370 -3.41 0.84 -8.75
N PHE A 371 -2.09 0.99 -8.56
CA PHE A 371 -1.46 2.27 -8.24
C PHE A 371 -1.51 3.25 -9.43
N GLY A 372 -1.50 2.75 -10.66
CA GLY A 372 -1.74 3.54 -11.86
C GLY A 372 -3.15 4.13 -11.89
N GLY A 373 -4.15 3.33 -11.49
CA GLY A 373 -5.52 3.82 -11.27
C GLY A 373 -5.55 4.93 -10.21
N MET A 374 -4.86 4.76 -9.09
CA MET A 374 -4.77 5.77 -8.03
C MET A 374 -4.06 7.06 -8.51
N ALA A 375 -2.96 6.95 -9.22
CA ALA A 375 -2.22 8.11 -9.72
C ALA A 375 -3.06 8.92 -10.71
N LEU A 376 -3.69 8.23 -11.68
CA LEU A 376 -4.58 8.87 -12.65
C LEU A 376 -5.83 9.44 -11.97
N GLY A 377 -6.41 8.71 -11.01
CA GLY A 377 -7.56 9.15 -10.23
C GLY A 377 -7.27 10.42 -9.43
N ALA A 378 -6.12 10.49 -8.75
CA ALA A 378 -5.69 11.69 -8.03
C ALA A 378 -5.56 12.89 -8.96
N TYR A 379 -4.93 12.70 -10.13
CA TYR A 379 -4.83 13.77 -11.14
C TYR A 379 -6.20 14.25 -11.64
N VAL A 380 -7.05 13.33 -12.08
CA VAL A 380 -8.37 13.66 -12.65
C VAL A 380 -9.30 14.27 -11.61
N LEU A 381 -9.35 13.70 -10.40
CA LEU A 381 -10.22 14.21 -9.34
C LEU A 381 -9.73 15.55 -8.80
N GLY A 382 -8.42 15.80 -8.76
CA GLY A 382 -7.86 17.11 -8.46
C GLY A 382 -8.25 18.16 -9.50
N LEU A 383 -8.14 17.82 -10.79
CA LEU A 383 -8.60 18.70 -11.88
C LEU A 383 -10.10 18.97 -11.80
N LEU A 384 -10.92 17.95 -11.53
CA LEU A 384 -12.35 18.11 -11.34
C LEU A 384 -12.68 18.99 -10.12
N ALA A 385 -11.87 18.93 -9.06
CA ALA A 385 -12.06 19.78 -7.89
C ALA A 385 -11.78 21.26 -8.21
N ASP A 386 -10.79 21.56 -9.07
CA ASP A 386 -10.53 22.91 -9.56
C ASP A 386 -11.64 23.42 -10.52
N LEU A 387 -12.21 22.54 -11.35
CA LEU A 387 -13.24 22.90 -12.33
C LEU A 387 -14.65 23.02 -11.72
N LEU A 388 -14.97 22.18 -10.74
CA LEU A 388 -16.29 22.14 -10.11
C LEU A 388 -16.23 22.68 -8.68
N THR A 389 -16.00 21.80 -7.76
CA THR A 389 -15.72 22.00 -6.31
C THR A 389 -15.13 20.71 -5.76
N VAL A 390 -14.49 20.77 -4.61
CA VAL A 390 -13.98 19.59 -3.90
C VAL A 390 -15.12 18.60 -3.61
N ALA A 391 -16.25 19.09 -3.11
CA ALA A 391 -17.44 18.27 -2.87
C ALA A 391 -17.99 17.65 -4.17
N GLY A 392 -17.99 18.40 -5.26
CA GLY A 392 -18.38 17.93 -6.60
C GLY A 392 -17.50 16.79 -7.09
N ALA A 393 -16.19 16.96 -7.03
CA ALA A 393 -15.22 15.94 -7.45
C ALA A 393 -15.36 14.63 -6.63
N ILE A 394 -15.54 14.75 -5.30
CA ILE A 394 -15.75 13.58 -4.42
C ILE A 394 -17.08 12.88 -4.75
N ARG A 395 -18.15 13.64 -5.02
CA ARG A 395 -19.44 13.07 -5.44
C ARG A 395 -19.36 12.39 -6.81
N CYS A 396 -18.61 12.96 -7.76
CA CYS A 396 -18.35 12.31 -9.05
C CYS A 396 -17.63 10.97 -8.86
N ALA A 397 -16.61 10.91 -8.01
CA ALA A 397 -15.93 9.65 -7.69
C ALA A 397 -16.88 8.63 -7.04
N ALA A 398 -17.76 9.08 -6.12
CA ALA A 398 -18.75 8.25 -5.47
C ALA A 398 -19.77 7.66 -6.47
N VAL A 399 -20.36 8.51 -7.31
CA VAL A 399 -21.35 8.10 -8.32
C VAL A 399 -20.71 7.16 -9.34
N LEU A 400 -19.49 7.48 -9.80
CA LEU A 400 -18.78 6.62 -10.73
C LEU A 400 -18.51 5.24 -10.11
N LEU A 401 -18.07 5.17 -8.86
CA LEU A 401 -17.81 3.90 -8.19
C LEU A 401 -19.10 3.10 -7.94
N LEU A 402 -20.21 3.78 -7.59
CA LEU A 402 -21.53 3.15 -7.47
C LEU A 402 -22.02 2.56 -8.80
N ALA A 403 -21.80 3.28 -9.90
CA ALA A 403 -22.16 2.80 -11.24
C ALA A 403 -21.25 1.64 -11.69
N LEU A 404 -19.95 1.74 -11.41
CA LEU A 404 -18.99 0.71 -11.77
C LEU A 404 -19.17 -0.59 -10.98
N ALA A 405 -19.63 -0.55 -9.73
CA ALA A 405 -19.76 -1.73 -8.89
C ALA A 405 -20.71 -2.81 -9.52
N PRO A 406 -21.96 -2.52 -9.90
CA PRO A 406 -22.82 -3.46 -10.59
C PRO A 406 -22.38 -3.72 -12.04
N PHE A 407 -21.88 -2.71 -12.76
CA PHE A 407 -21.41 -2.85 -14.14
C PHE A 407 -20.24 -3.84 -14.24
N LEU A 408 -19.26 -3.73 -13.34
CA LEU A 408 -18.13 -4.65 -13.29
C LEU A 408 -18.51 -6.04 -12.80
N ARG A 409 -19.60 -6.18 -12.04
CA ARG A 409 -20.14 -7.51 -11.70
C ARG A 409 -20.62 -8.25 -12.95
N TRP A 410 -21.15 -7.54 -13.92
CA TRP A 410 -21.60 -8.11 -15.18
C TRP A 410 -20.44 -8.26 -16.18
N LEU A 411 -19.63 -7.22 -16.41
CA LEU A 411 -18.57 -7.20 -17.42
C LEU A 411 -17.30 -7.97 -17.01
N ALA A 412 -16.94 -7.87 -15.75
CA ALA A 412 -15.70 -8.44 -15.18
C ALA A 412 -15.98 -9.15 -13.86
N PRO A 413 -16.85 -10.19 -13.84
CA PRO A 413 -17.17 -10.91 -12.60
C PRO A 413 -15.92 -11.48 -11.98
N MET A 414 -15.86 -11.46 -10.64
CA MET A 414 -14.74 -12.09 -9.92
C MET A 414 -14.76 -13.58 -10.22
N PRO A 415 -13.62 -14.14 -10.61
CA PRO A 415 -13.54 -15.54 -10.97
C PRO A 415 -13.98 -16.45 -9.81
N THR A 416 -14.77 -17.46 -10.10
CA THR A 416 -15.23 -18.47 -9.13
C THR A 416 -14.08 -19.40 -8.71
N LYS A 417 -14.27 -20.18 -7.63
CA LYS A 417 -13.23 -21.12 -7.13
C LYS A 417 -12.79 -22.12 -8.18
N ASP A 418 -13.68 -22.50 -9.08
CA ASP A 418 -13.44 -23.54 -10.10
C ASP A 418 -12.66 -23.01 -11.31
N GLU A 419 -12.73 -21.72 -11.62
CA GLU A 419 -11.93 -21.08 -12.68
C GLU A 419 -10.45 -20.87 -12.30
N GLY A 420 -10.08 -21.10 -11.04
CA GLY A 420 -8.73 -20.84 -10.51
C GLY A 420 -7.77 -22.03 -10.50
N ARG A 421 -8.26 -23.25 -10.70
CA ARG A 421 -7.38 -24.42 -10.90
C ARG A 421 -6.97 -24.45 -12.37
N ILE A 422 -5.85 -23.80 -12.70
CA ILE A 422 -5.14 -24.13 -13.94
C ILE A 422 -4.86 -25.63 -13.84
N ARG A 423 -5.52 -26.41 -14.69
CA ARG A 423 -5.17 -27.81 -14.85
C ARG A 423 -3.67 -27.85 -15.14
N ALA A 424 -2.92 -28.45 -14.21
CA ALA A 424 -1.58 -28.87 -14.48
C ALA A 424 -1.70 -29.95 -15.57
N THR A 425 -1.54 -29.54 -16.81
CA THR A 425 -1.34 -30.40 -17.97
C THR A 425 0.04 -30.13 -18.50
#